data_551581cb55ac3d85814d6845991961f9
#
_entry.id   551581cb55ac3d85814d6845991961f9
#
_cell.length_a   1.000
_cell.length_b   1.000
_cell.length_c   1.000
_cell.angle_alpha   90.00
_cell.angle_beta   90.00
_cell.angle_gamma   90.00
#
_symmetry.space_group_name_H-M   'P 1'
#
loop_
_entity.id
_entity.type
_entity.pdbx_description
1 polymer ?
#
loop_
_entity_poly.entity_id
_entity_poly.type
_entity_poly.pdbx_seq_one_letter_code
_entity_poly.pdbx_strand_id
1 'polypeptide(L)'
;MPSFPVCPLMSAPLLSLALVLVPVLALPTAQAADMPTTPVENARIDDFAVGKKAIEAKNWALAASSFSKVVAKNPQNADAYNLLGYSNRWLGKYDEAFAAYNKALALDPRHKGALEYSGMGYLKVGQKAQAEAQLAKLQAICAQCEETTDLAKAIAAYKPAR
;
A
#
# COMPACT_ATOMS: atom_id res chain seq x y z
N MET A 1 -45.17 -9.95 39.16
CA MET A 1 -45.43 -10.07 40.61
C MET A 1 -44.89 -11.42 41.05
N PRO A 2 -44.11 -11.57 42.09
CA PRO A 2 -43.96 -10.82 43.32
C PRO A 2 -42.49 -10.41 43.59
N SER A 3 -42.29 -9.43 44.31
CA SER A 3 -42.18 -9.12 45.76
C SER A 3 -40.72 -8.93 46.20
N PHE A 4 -40.36 -7.69 46.51
CA PHE A 4 -39.20 -7.30 47.30
C PHE A 4 -39.41 -7.57 48.77
N PRO A 5 -38.36 -7.75 49.57
CA PRO A 5 -38.42 -7.28 50.95
C PRO A 5 -37.38 -6.20 51.24
N VAL A 6 -37.85 -5.36 52.13
CA VAL A 6 -37.36 -4.10 52.66
C VAL A 6 -36.33 -4.32 53.74
N CYS A 7 -35.46 -3.30 53.96
CA CYS A 7 -34.49 -3.02 55.02
C CYS A 7 -34.78 -3.50 56.45
N PRO A 8 -33.76 -3.48 57.33
CA PRO A 8 -33.81 -2.42 58.34
C PRO A 8 -32.50 -1.65 58.60
N LEU A 9 -32.69 -0.39 58.96
CA LEU A 9 -31.74 0.52 59.58
C LEU A 9 -31.22 -0.07 60.91
N MET A 10 -29.92 0.10 61.18
CA MET A 10 -29.43 0.14 62.57
C MET A 10 -28.29 1.19 62.70
N SER A 11 -28.67 2.21 63.43
CA SER A 11 -27.99 3.00 64.47
C SER A 11 -26.45 3.07 64.48
N ALA A 12 -26.00 4.31 64.45
CA ALA A 12 -24.66 4.74 64.88
C ALA A 12 -24.42 4.57 66.44
N PRO A 13 -23.17 4.58 66.84
CA PRO A 13 -22.78 5.51 67.90
C PRO A 13 -21.59 6.39 67.52
N LEU A 14 -21.67 7.62 67.95
CA LEU A 14 -20.63 8.65 68.06
C LEU A 14 -19.51 8.15 69.03
N LEU A 15 -18.27 8.22 68.62
CA LEU A 15 -17.13 8.28 69.56
C LEU A 15 -15.98 9.11 69.03
N SER A 16 -15.77 10.19 69.72
CA SER A 16 -14.53 10.84 70.13
C SER A 16 -13.46 11.20 69.12
N LEU A 17 -13.39 12.49 68.99
CA LEU A 17 -12.31 13.34 68.53
C LEU A 17 -10.98 13.04 69.25
N ALA A 18 -10.00 12.53 68.56
CA ALA A 18 -8.60 12.61 68.95
C ALA A 18 -7.80 13.34 67.86
N LEU A 19 -7.46 14.57 68.14
CA LEU A 19 -6.62 15.41 67.28
C LEU A 19 -5.17 14.91 67.37
N VAL A 20 -4.72 14.08 66.46
CA VAL A 20 -3.30 13.71 66.32
C VAL A 20 -2.67 14.68 65.31
N LEU A 21 -1.85 15.58 65.84
CA LEU A 21 -0.97 16.44 65.03
C LEU A 21 0.11 15.53 64.40
N VAL A 22 -0.02 15.21 63.12
CA VAL A 22 1.02 14.54 62.34
C VAL A 22 1.87 15.64 61.68
N PRO A 23 3.19 15.68 61.85
CA PRO A 23 4.04 16.61 61.12
C PRO A 23 4.03 16.21 59.65
N VAL A 24 3.62 17.15 58.80
CA VAL A 24 3.73 17.07 57.35
C VAL A 24 5.21 17.09 57.01
N LEU A 25 5.80 15.89 56.75
CA LEU A 25 7.07 15.80 56.05
C LEU A 25 6.81 16.23 54.61
N ALA A 26 7.31 17.39 54.27
CA ALA A 26 7.35 17.86 52.87
C ALA A 26 8.27 16.93 52.08
N LEU A 27 7.68 16.04 51.28
CA LEU A 27 8.40 15.28 50.24
C LEU A 27 8.78 16.27 49.14
N PRO A 28 10.02 16.23 48.65
CA PRO A 28 10.38 17.01 47.46
C PRO A 28 9.54 16.52 46.29
N THR A 29 8.76 17.42 45.70
CA THR A 29 8.11 17.19 44.44
C THR A 29 9.22 17.01 43.41
N ALA A 30 9.41 15.76 42.96
CA ALA A 30 10.19 15.50 41.75
C ALA A 30 9.47 16.19 40.59
N GLN A 31 10.02 17.34 40.15
CA GLN A 31 9.67 17.92 38.88
C GLN A 31 10.00 16.88 37.85
N ALA A 32 8.98 16.25 37.28
CA ALA A 32 9.12 15.52 36.04
C ALA A 32 9.61 16.54 35.01
N ALA A 33 10.88 16.41 34.60
CA ALA A 33 11.41 17.17 33.50
C ALA A 33 10.49 16.94 32.30
N ASP A 34 9.82 18.00 31.85
CA ASP A 34 9.18 18.05 30.55
C ASP A 34 10.23 17.73 29.52
N MET A 35 10.32 16.44 29.15
CA MET A 35 10.98 16.08 27.91
C MET A 35 10.13 16.71 26.81
N PRO A 36 10.73 17.55 25.96
CA PRO A 36 10.01 18.01 24.78
C PRO A 36 9.66 16.76 23.98
N THR A 37 8.40 16.36 24.03
CA THR A 37 7.84 15.43 23.06
C THR A 37 7.81 16.18 21.74
N THR A 38 8.94 16.15 21.02
CA THR A 38 8.90 16.45 19.60
C THR A 38 7.82 15.55 19.01
N PRO A 39 6.80 16.11 18.35
CA PRO A 39 5.88 15.28 17.62
C PRO A 39 6.76 14.45 16.66
N VAL A 40 6.80 13.14 16.82
CA VAL A 40 7.29 12.27 15.78
C VAL A 40 6.30 12.53 14.66
N GLU A 41 6.62 13.50 13.81
CA GLU A 41 5.95 13.68 12.54
C GLU A 41 6.04 12.32 11.89
N ASN A 42 4.91 11.61 11.90
CA ASN A 42 4.77 10.34 11.21
C ASN A 42 5.14 10.66 9.76
N ALA A 43 6.42 10.45 9.43
CA ALA A 43 6.90 10.54 8.07
C ALA A 43 5.98 9.61 7.28
N ARG A 44 5.01 10.20 6.58
CA ARG A 44 4.05 9.44 5.77
C ARG A 44 4.89 8.60 4.85
N ILE A 45 4.90 7.30 5.11
CA ILE A 45 5.63 6.36 4.26
C ILE A 45 5.08 6.56 2.86
N ASP A 46 5.92 7.05 1.97
CA ASP A 46 5.59 7.15 0.55
C ASP A 46 5.65 5.75 -0.03
N ASP A 47 4.49 5.08 0.01
CA ASP A 47 4.35 3.73 -0.52
C ASP A 47 4.79 3.63 -2.00
N PHE A 48 4.66 4.72 -2.78
CA PHE A 48 5.11 4.75 -4.17
C PHE A 48 6.64 4.69 -4.26
N ALA A 49 7.35 5.49 -3.46
CA ALA A 49 8.80 5.46 -3.39
C ALA A 49 9.32 4.13 -2.86
N VAL A 50 8.66 3.56 -1.84
CA VAL A 50 8.98 2.21 -1.34
C VAL A 50 8.83 1.16 -2.44
N GLY A 51 7.73 1.20 -3.18
CA GLY A 51 7.48 0.29 -4.30
C GLY A 51 8.55 0.39 -5.39
N LYS A 52 8.98 1.60 -5.76
CA LYS A 52 10.06 1.80 -6.74
C LYS A 52 11.39 1.21 -6.26
N LYS A 53 11.80 1.49 -5.04
CA LYS A 53 13.00 0.90 -4.45
C LYS A 53 12.94 -0.63 -4.39
N ALA A 54 11.74 -1.18 -4.12
CA ALA A 54 11.54 -2.62 -4.13
C ALA A 54 11.70 -3.22 -5.55
N ILE A 55 11.28 -2.52 -6.61
CA ILE A 55 11.54 -2.92 -8.01
C ILE A 55 13.05 -2.96 -8.27
N GLU A 56 13.78 -1.90 -7.90
CA GLU A 56 15.24 -1.81 -8.07
C GLU A 56 15.95 -2.99 -7.35
N ALA A 57 15.47 -3.33 -6.16
CA ALA A 57 15.94 -4.48 -5.38
C ALA A 57 15.40 -5.84 -5.86
N LYS A 58 14.59 -5.87 -6.93
CA LYS A 58 13.88 -7.07 -7.43
C LYS A 58 13.01 -7.76 -6.38
N ASN A 59 12.59 -7.03 -5.36
CA ASN A 59 11.64 -7.51 -4.35
C ASN A 59 10.20 -7.29 -4.83
N TRP A 60 9.78 -8.16 -5.75
CA TRP A 60 8.49 -8.04 -6.44
C TRP A 60 7.28 -8.12 -5.50
N ALA A 61 7.39 -8.89 -4.41
CA ALA A 61 6.33 -9.01 -3.41
C ALA A 61 6.13 -7.70 -2.65
N LEU A 62 7.22 -7.06 -2.20
CA LEU A 62 7.15 -5.76 -1.55
C LEU A 62 6.68 -4.69 -2.52
N ALA A 63 7.15 -4.70 -3.77
CA ALA A 63 6.71 -3.77 -4.81
C ALA A 63 5.20 -3.87 -5.03
N ALA A 64 4.67 -5.08 -5.26
CA ALA A 64 3.24 -5.29 -5.46
C ALA A 64 2.41 -4.83 -4.25
N SER A 65 2.84 -5.16 -3.02
CA SER A 65 2.18 -4.72 -1.80
C SER A 65 2.16 -3.19 -1.67
N SER A 66 3.28 -2.53 -1.96
CA SER A 66 3.40 -1.08 -1.86
C SER A 66 2.50 -0.38 -2.89
N PHE A 67 2.53 -0.80 -4.17
CA PHE A 67 1.67 -0.21 -5.19
C PHE A 67 0.18 -0.53 -4.95
N SER A 68 -0.15 -1.67 -4.37
CA SER A 68 -1.54 -1.95 -3.94
C SER A 68 -2.04 -0.93 -2.93
N LYS A 69 -1.20 -0.52 -1.97
CA LYS A 69 -1.55 0.56 -1.03
C LYS A 69 -1.71 1.91 -1.72
N VAL A 70 -0.85 2.20 -2.72
CA VAL A 70 -0.95 3.44 -3.50
C VAL A 70 -2.28 3.51 -4.25
N VAL A 71 -2.65 2.46 -5.00
CA VAL A 71 -3.90 2.45 -5.77
C VAL A 71 -5.14 2.42 -4.88
N ALA A 72 -5.07 1.85 -3.68
CA ALA A 72 -6.14 1.92 -2.70
C ALA A 72 -6.37 3.35 -2.17
N LYS A 73 -5.30 4.13 -1.98
CA LYS A 73 -5.36 5.53 -1.54
C LYS A 73 -5.68 6.49 -2.69
N ASN A 74 -5.17 6.20 -3.89
CA ASN A 74 -5.36 7.01 -5.09
C ASN A 74 -5.74 6.12 -6.29
N PRO A 75 -7.02 5.83 -6.49
CA PRO A 75 -7.51 4.97 -7.57
C PRO A 75 -7.38 5.58 -8.99
N GLN A 76 -6.91 6.82 -9.10
CA GLN A 76 -6.69 7.50 -10.38
C GLN A 76 -5.21 7.51 -10.81
N ASN A 77 -4.33 6.84 -10.06
CA ASN A 77 -2.91 6.80 -10.38
C ASN A 77 -2.59 5.68 -11.40
N ALA A 78 -2.54 6.04 -12.67
CA ALA A 78 -2.22 5.10 -13.76
C ALA A 78 -0.82 4.50 -13.63
N ASP A 79 0.18 5.30 -13.22
CA ASP A 79 1.55 4.81 -13.01
C ASP A 79 1.63 3.74 -11.92
N ALA A 80 0.89 3.93 -10.82
CA ALA A 80 0.85 2.95 -9.74
C ALA A 80 0.21 1.63 -10.19
N TYR A 81 -0.85 1.68 -10.99
CA TYR A 81 -1.43 0.48 -11.59
C TYR A 81 -0.47 -0.20 -12.57
N ASN A 82 0.24 0.57 -13.39
CA ASN A 82 1.27 0.02 -14.28
C ASN A 82 2.36 -0.72 -13.48
N LEU A 83 2.88 -0.11 -12.42
CA LEU A 83 3.94 -0.71 -11.60
C LEU A 83 3.45 -1.88 -10.75
N LEU A 84 2.17 -1.87 -10.34
CA LEU A 84 1.51 -3.02 -9.73
C LEU A 84 1.45 -4.20 -10.72
N GLY A 85 1.01 -3.94 -11.94
CA GLY A 85 0.99 -4.92 -13.02
C GLY A 85 2.38 -5.48 -13.32
N TYR A 86 3.38 -4.61 -13.41
CA TYR A 86 4.78 -4.99 -13.60
C TYR A 86 5.27 -5.95 -12.49
N SER A 87 5.01 -5.61 -11.23
CA SER A 87 5.40 -6.42 -10.08
C SER A 87 4.72 -7.79 -10.07
N ASN A 88 3.41 -7.82 -10.35
CA ASN A 88 2.64 -9.06 -10.44
C ASN A 88 3.11 -9.96 -11.61
N ARG A 89 3.47 -9.37 -12.75
CA ARG A 89 4.04 -10.11 -13.88
C ARG A 89 5.34 -10.82 -13.50
N TRP A 90 6.22 -10.17 -12.74
CA TRP A 90 7.45 -10.78 -12.24
C TRP A 90 7.21 -11.85 -11.19
N LEU A 91 6.10 -11.80 -10.46
CA LEU A 91 5.64 -12.85 -9.56
C LEU A 91 4.97 -14.03 -10.28
N GLY A 92 4.80 -13.95 -11.60
CA GLY A 92 4.07 -14.95 -12.39
C GLY A 92 2.54 -14.86 -12.24
N LYS A 93 2.03 -13.83 -11.56
CA LYS A 93 0.61 -13.57 -11.36
C LYS A 93 0.04 -12.79 -12.55
N TYR A 94 -0.13 -13.50 -13.66
CA TYR A 94 -0.46 -12.84 -14.94
C TYR A 94 -1.87 -12.25 -14.96
N ASP A 95 -2.85 -12.90 -14.34
CA ASP A 95 -4.23 -12.40 -14.31
C ASP A 95 -4.31 -11.08 -13.54
N GLU A 96 -3.67 -11.00 -12.37
CA GLU A 96 -3.59 -9.78 -11.58
C GLU A 96 -2.77 -8.70 -12.29
N ALA A 97 -1.72 -9.10 -13.02
CA ALA A 97 -0.94 -8.15 -13.81
C ALA A 97 -1.78 -7.53 -14.92
N PHE A 98 -2.53 -8.33 -15.69
CA PHE A 98 -3.41 -7.83 -16.75
C PHE A 98 -4.55 -6.98 -16.20
N ALA A 99 -5.14 -7.35 -15.06
CA ALA A 99 -6.15 -6.52 -14.41
C ALA A 99 -5.59 -5.13 -14.06
N ALA A 100 -4.38 -5.05 -13.54
CA ALA A 100 -3.70 -3.80 -13.21
C ALA A 100 -3.35 -2.99 -14.47
N TYR A 101 -2.77 -3.60 -15.51
CA TYR A 101 -2.49 -2.91 -16.77
C TYR A 101 -3.76 -2.39 -17.45
N ASN A 102 -4.82 -3.17 -17.47
CA ASN A 102 -6.10 -2.73 -18.02
C ASN A 102 -6.64 -1.51 -17.26
N LYS A 103 -6.48 -1.46 -15.93
CA LYS A 103 -6.85 -0.30 -15.15
C LYS A 103 -5.98 0.91 -15.45
N ALA A 104 -4.66 0.74 -15.61
CA ALA A 104 -3.76 1.80 -16.04
C ALA A 104 -4.18 2.37 -17.40
N LEU A 105 -4.47 1.49 -18.39
CA LEU A 105 -4.87 1.88 -19.74
C LEU A 105 -6.30 2.45 -19.81
N ALA A 106 -7.18 2.10 -18.88
CA ALA A 106 -8.49 2.75 -18.76
C ALA A 106 -8.38 4.18 -18.23
N LEU A 107 -7.37 4.46 -17.39
CA LEU A 107 -7.07 5.79 -16.87
C LEU A 107 -6.28 6.64 -17.87
N ASP A 108 -5.29 6.03 -18.51
CA ASP A 108 -4.47 6.65 -19.56
C ASP A 108 -4.29 5.66 -20.74
N PRO A 109 -5.10 5.76 -21.79
CA PRO A 109 -4.99 4.90 -22.97
C PRO A 109 -3.66 5.04 -23.73
N ARG A 110 -2.87 6.08 -23.45
CA ARG A 110 -1.57 6.35 -24.07
C ARG A 110 -0.39 6.02 -23.17
N HIS A 111 -0.63 5.36 -22.03
CA HIS A 111 0.40 4.99 -21.06
C HIS A 111 1.37 3.96 -21.66
N LYS A 112 2.51 4.44 -22.18
CA LYS A 112 3.47 3.62 -22.93
C LYS A 112 3.99 2.42 -22.15
N GLY A 113 4.37 2.60 -20.88
CA GLY A 113 4.85 1.49 -20.07
C GLY A 113 3.78 0.40 -19.81
N ALA A 114 2.49 0.77 -19.68
CA ALA A 114 1.42 -0.21 -19.53
C ALA A 114 1.16 -1.00 -20.84
N LEU A 115 1.28 -0.35 -21.97
CA LEU A 115 1.21 -1.02 -23.29
C LEU A 115 2.38 -1.98 -23.47
N GLU A 116 3.61 -1.53 -23.21
CA GLU A 116 4.81 -2.36 -23.29
C GLU A 116 4.73 -3.57 -22.36
N TYR A 117 4.50 -3.33 -21.07
CA TYR A 117 4.57 -4.40 -20.07
C TYR A 117 3.41 -5.38 -20.18
N SER A 118 2.23 -4.95 -20.59
CA SER A 118 1.15 -5.89 -20.95
C SER A 118 1.49 -6.71 -22.20
N GLY A 119 2.09 -6.09 -23.22
CA GLY A 119 2.60 -6.80 -24.38
C GLY A 119 3.62 -7.88 -24.01
N MET A 120 4.59 -7.54 -23.16
CA MET A 120 5.56 -8.49 -22.62
C MET A 120 4.87 -9.63 -21.80
N GLY A 121 3.83 -9.29 -21.05
CA GLY A 121 3.02 -10.26 -20.31
C GLY A 121 2.30 -11.23 -21.24
N TYR A 122 1.68 -10.74 -22.32
CA TYR A 122 1.01 -11.56 -23.32
C TYR A 122 1.96 -12.55 -23.98
N LEU A 123 3.20 -12.18 -24.26
CA LEU A 123 4.20 -13.13 -24.77
C LEU A 123 4.50 -14.24 -23.77
N LYS A 124 4.54 -13.94 -22.47
CA LYS A 124 4.79 -14.94 -21.41
C LYS A 124 3.69 -15.98 -21.31
N VAL A 125 2.45 -15.63 -21.63
CA VAL A 125 1.30 -16.54 -21.61
C VAL A 125 0.94 -17.07 -23.02
N GLY A 126 1.81 -16.90 -24.01
CA GLY A 126 1.62 -17.46 -25.35
C GLY A 126 0.66 -16.66 -26.25
N GLN A 127 0.24 -15.50 -25.86
CA GLN A 127 -0.75 -14.68 -26.55
C GLN A 127 -0.07 -13.63 -27.44
N LYS A 128 0.67 -14.08 -28.47
CA LYS A 128 1.46 -13.21 -29.35
C LYS A 128 0.60 -12.17 -30.06
N ALA A 129 -0.59 -12.53 -30.53
CA ALA A 129 -1.48 -11.58 -31.22
C ALA A 129 -1.87 -10.39 -30.35
N GLN A 130 -2.10 -10.61 -29.05
CA GLN A 130 -2.38 -9.53 -28.12
C GLN A 130 -1.16 -8.63 -27.90
N ALA A 131 0.05 -9.20 -27.86
CA ALA A 131 1.29 -8.43 -27.77
C ALA A 131 1.47 -7.55 -29.03
N GLU A 132 1.21 -8.07 -30.21
CA GLU A 132 1.25 -7.31 -31.47
C GLU A 132 0.22 -6.17 -31.49
N ALA A 133 -0.97 -6.40 -30.93
CA ALA A 133 -1.98 -5.34 -30.78
C ALA A 133 -1.52 -4.21 -29.84
N GLN A 134 -0.79 -4.51 -28.76
CA GLN A 134 -0.20 -3.48 -27.92
C GLN A 134 0.93 -2.72 -28.63
N LEU A 135 1.76 -3.44 -29.40
CA LEU A 135 2.80 -2.81 -30.22
C LEU A 135 2.20 -1.83 -31.25
N ALA A 136 1.13 -2.19 -31.92
CA ALA A 136 0.46 -1.30 -32.86
C ALA A 136 -0.02 0.00 -32.19
N LYS A 137 -0.55 -0.08 -30.97
CA LYS A 137 -0.92 1.11 -30.18
C LYS A 137 0.30 1.96 -29.83
N LEU A 138 1.39 1.33 -29.39
CA LEU A 138 2.65 2.03 -29.09
C LEU A 138 3.20 2.74 -30.32
N GLN A 139 3.21 2.09 -31.48
CA GLN A 139 3.66 2.70 -32.74
C GLN A 139 2.84 3.93 -33.13
N ALA A 140 1.53 3.90 -32.89
CA ALA A 140 0.66 5.06 -33.12
C ALA A 140 0.91 6.23 -32.15
N ILE A 141 1.47 5.94 -30.96
CA ILE A 141 1.79 6.96 -29.94
C ILE A 141 3.20 7.50 -30.15
N CYS A 142 4.16 6.63 -30.35
CA CYS A 142 5.58 6.93 -30.49
C CYS A 142 6.30 5.78 -31.21
N ALA A 143 6.51 5.91 -32.50
CA ALA A 143 7.11 4.85 -33.33
C ALA A 143 8.56 4.49 -32.95
N GLN A 144 9.31 5.40 -32.35
CA GLN A 144 10.75 5.25 -32.10
C GLN A 144 11.14 5.33 -30.60
N CYS A 145 10.18 5.34 -29.68
CA CYS A 145 10.50 5.33 -28.27
C CYS A 145 10.96 3.95 -27.81
N GLU A 146 11.59 3.92 -26.64
CA GLU A 146 12.18 2.72 -26.04
C GLU A 146 11.14 1.60 -25.90
N GLU A 147 9.96 1.93 -25.39
CA GLU A 147 8.88 0.98 -25.14
C GLU A 147 8.42 0.27 -26.41
N THR A 148 8.34 1.03 -27.55
CA THR A 148 7.98 0.48 -28.85
C THR A 148 9.08 -0.45 -29.38
N THR A 149 10.33 -0.01 -29.26
CA THR A 149 11.49 -0.76 -29.73
C THR A 149 11.66 -2.07 -28.94
N ASP A 150 11.49 -2.01 -27.65
CA ASP A 150 11.70 -3.19 -26.78
C ASP A 150 10.59 -4.21 -26.95
N LEU A 151 9.33 -3.78 -27.05
CA LEU A 151 8.24 -4.72 -27.34
C LEU A 151 8.39 -5.33 -28.74
N ALA A 152 8.78 -4.54 -29.75
CA ALA A 152 9.02 -5.06 -31.11
C ALA A 152 10.13 -6.13 -31.11
N LYS A 153 11.25 -5.87 -30.45
CA LYS A 153 12.33 -6.86 -30.28
C LYS A 153 11.85 -8.13 -29.57
N ALA A 154 11.06 -7.97 -28.51
CA ALA A 154 10.54 -9.13 -27.76
C ALA A 154 9.60 -9.98 -28.62
N ILE A 155 8.73 -9.36 -29.42
CA ILE A 155 7.83 -10.09 -30.34
C ILE A 155 8.64 -10.82 -31.43
N ALA A 156 9.66 -10.16 -32.00
CA ALA A 156 10.53 -10.77 -32.99
C ALA A 156 11.33 -11.98 -32.46
N ALA A 157 11.75 -11.90 -31.20
CA ALA A 157 12.49 -12.98 -30.53
C ALA A 157 11.59 -14.09 -29.98
N TYR A 158 10.26 -13.90 -29.98
CA TYR A 158 9.33 -14.82 -29.36
C TYR A 158 9.30 -16.17 -30.07
N LYS A 159 9.51 -17.24 -29.31
CA LYS A 159 9.34 -18.63 -29.75
C LYS A 159 8.22 -19.25 -28.91
N PRO A 160 7.16 -19.80 -29.53
CA PRO A 160 6.12 -20.49 -28.76
C PRO A 160 6.72 -21.68 -28.02
N ALA A 161 6.25 -21.92 -26.80
CA ALA A 161 6.57 -23.16 -26.08
C ALA A 161 6.05 -24.37 -26.89
N ARG A 162 6.89 -25.39 -27.03
CA ARG A 162 6.52 -26.64 -27.72
C ARG A 162 5.67 -27.49 -26.80
#